data_8072569a9bf13a75b00e9e667ca6f584
#
_entry.id   8072569a9bf13a75b00e9e667ca6f584
#
_cell.length_a   1.000
_cell.length_b   1.000
_cell.length_c   1.000
_cell.angle_alpha   90.00
_cell.angle_beta   90.00
_cell.angle_gamma   90.00
#
_symmetry.space_group_name_H-M   'P 1'
#
loop_
_entity.id
_entity.type
_entity.pdbx_description
1 polymer ?
#
loop_
_entity_poly.entity_id
_entity_poly.type
_entity_poly.pdbx_seq_one_letter_code
_entity_poly.pdbx_strand_id
1 'polypeptide(L)'
;MTTVAAHSLRRRKRINWQKILLIVTFSAVPLFLLALFTYVPFAKMIKFSFFDMSYTKNKGYVGINNYLKVFNKSEYVGAMLLSLYYMAGAVVQLALALFFATLLSSGIKGGGLFKGIIFFPFLVNGIAIGYIFKFFYTRGFVLDTVLQTLGISLESLPYWLRDQSINNWSLVFTSVWKYCGQNMVLFIGAIASIDPTLYEAATIDGANKWQQFKAIILPGIKTVFMLNLILSITGSLSAFEPAYVVGSMGANGTATFFIKIHQMAHVNNKVGMACAMAMVLMALIIVFTIAQRLFFRYVMKDADNTFNSKANKAKTLW
;
A
#
# COMPACT_ATOMS: atom_id res chain seq x y z
N MET A 1 -67.13 13.69 19.20
CA MET A 1 -65.72 13.71 19.00
C MET A 1 -65.22 12.28 18.86
N THR A 2 -65.12 11.80 17.61
CA THR A 2 -64.72 10.42 17.28
C THR A 2 -63.32 10.46 16.74
N THR A 3 -62.36 9.96 17.52
CA THR A 3 -60.94 9.80 17.12
C THR A 3 -60.82 8.66 16.15
N VAL A 4 -60.53 8.98 14.88
CA VAL A 4 -60.18 8.00 13.84
C VAL A 4 -58.73 7.55 14.06
N ALA A 5 -58.56 6.33 14.54
CA ALA A 5 -57.25 5.70 14.63
C ALA A 5 -56.72 5.36 13.23
N ALA A 6 -55.71 6.06 12.79
CA ALA A 6 -55.01 5.78 11.53
C ALA A 6 -54.20 4.48 11.67
N HIS A 7 -54.75 3.36 11.20
CA HIS A 7 -54.05 2.09 11.04
C HIS A 7 -53.02 2.22 9.91
N SER A 8 -51.75 2.45 10.26
CA SER A 8 -50.65 2.39 9.30
C SER A 8 -50.50 0.95 8.79
N LEU A 9 -51.10 0.66 7.65
CA LEU A 9 -50.92 -0.59 6.93
C LEU A 9 -49.43 -0.73 6.55
N ARG A 10 -48.69 -1.52 7.31
CA ARG A 10 -47.34 -1.94 7.01
C ARG A 10 -47.35 -2.70 5.67
N ARG A 11 -47.11 -1.98 4.56
CA ARG A 11 -47.05 -2.54 3.21
C ARG A 11 -45.95 -3.60 3.19
N ARG A 12 -46.30 -4.91 3.26
CA ARG A 12 -45.36 -6.02 3.05
C ARG A 12 -44.69 -5.79 1.70
N LYS A 13 -43.38 -5.49 1.68
CA LYS A 13 -42.57 -5.40 0.45
C LYS A 13 -42.70 -6.74 -0.27
N ARG A 14 -43.44 -6.78 -1.37
CA ARG A 14 -43.48 -7.95 -2.25
C ARG A 14 -42.04 -8.26 -2.71
N ILE A 15 -41.58 -9.47 -2.44
CA ILE A 15 -40.28 -9.96 -2.87
C ILE A 15 -40.33 -10.01 -4.41
N ASN A 16 -39.48 -9.19 -5.03
CA ASN A 16 -39.40 -9.22 -6.50
C ASN A 16 -38.42 -10.33 -6.91
N TRP A 17 -38.95 -11.49 -7.23
CA TRP A 17 -38.20 -12.67 -7.64
C TRP A 17 -37.30 -12.42 -8.85
N GLN A 18 -37.75 -11.61 -9.82
CA GLN A 18 -36.93 -11.23 -10.98
C GLN A 18 -35.67 -10.48 -10.56
N LYS A 19 -35.78 -9.55 -9.62
CA LYS A 19 -34.63 -8.82 -9.05
C LYS A 19 -33.68 -9.75 -8.31
N ILE A 20 -34.21 -10.70 -7.53
CA ILE A 20 -33.39 -11.67 -6.82
C ILE A 20 -32.68 -12.58 -7.81
N LEU A 21 -33.39 -13.12 -8.82
CA LEU A 21 -32.80 -13.97 -9.85
C LEU A 21 -31.67 -13.24 -10.57
N LEU A 22 -31.88 -12.00 -10.94
CA LEU A 22 -30.87 -11.17 -11.61
C LEU A 22 -29.64 -10.96 -10.72
N ILE A 23 -29.81 -10.62 -9.43
CA ILE A 23 -28.70 -10.46 -8.49
C ILE A 23 -27.95 -11.78 -8.33
N VAL A 24 -28.66 -12.91 -8.15
CA VAL A 24 -28.03 -14.22 -7.98
C VAL A 24 -27.24 -14.61 -9.22
N THR A 25 -27.82 -14.48 -10.42
CA THR A 25 -27.17 -14.86 -11.68
C THR A 25 -25.89 -14.04 -11.92
N PHE A 26 -25.93 -12.72 -11.72
CA PHE A 26 -24.76 -11.85 -11.90
C PHE A 26 -23.69 -12.02 -10.82
N SER A 27 -24.09 -12.40 -9.59
CA SER A 27 -23.14 -12.58 -8.47
C SER A 27 -22.59 -14.02 -8.40
N ALA A 28 -23.30 -15.01 -8.88
CA ALA A 28 -22.93 -16.42 -8.73
C ALA A 28 -21.58 -16.73 -9.39
N VAL A 29 -21.36 -16.29 -10.64
CA VAL A 29 -20.13 -16.57 -11.39
C VAL A 29 -18.90 -15.91 -10.72
N PRO A 30 -18.88 -14.59 -10.41
CA PRO A 30 -17.76 -13.99 -9.70
C PRO A 30 -17.49 -14.63 -8.33
N LEU A 31 -18.53 -14.93 -7.56
CA LEU A 31 -18.38 -15.56 -6.24
C LEU A 31 -17.84 -16.98 -6.33
N PHE A 32 -18.31 -17.75 -7.31
CA PHE A 32 -17.80 -19.09 -7.57
C PHE A 32 -16.31 -19.06 -7.97
N LEU A 33 -15.93 -18.16 -8.88
CA LEU A 33 -14.52 -18.00 -9.29
C LEU A 33 -13.65 -17.53 -8.12
N LEU A 34 -14.14 -16.61 -7.29
CA LEU A 34 -13.47 -16.17 -6.07
C LEU A 34 -13.27 -17.34 -5.09
N ALA A 35 -14.30 -18.15 -4.88
CA ALA A 35 -14.22 -19.33 -4.02
C ALA A 35 -13.19 -20.33 -4.56
N LEU A 36 -13.26 -20.65 -5.85
CA LEU A 36 -12.42 -21.67 -6.49
C LEU A 36 -10.94 -21.25 -6.56
N PHE A 37 -10.67 -20.02 -7.00
CA PHE A 37 -9.30 -19.57 -7.28
C PHE A 37 -8.63 -18.81 -6.12
N THR A 38 -9.37 -18.37 -5.12
CA THR A 38 -8.82 -17.66 -3.97
C THR A 38 -8.97 -18.47 -2.69
N TYR A 39 -10.19 -18.82 -2.30
CA TYR A 39 -10.41 -19.46 -0.99
C TYR A 39 -9.97 -20.91 -0.95
N VAL A 40 -10.14 -21.70 -2.04
CA VAL A 40 -9.66 -23.09 -2.07
C VAL A 40 -8.12 -23.18 -2.00
N PRO A 41 -7.32 -22.42 -2.80
CA PRO A 41 -5.86 -22.39 -2.64
C PRO A 41 -5.43 -21.89 -1.27
N PHE A 42 -6.11 -20.87 -0.71
CA PHE A 42 -5.84 -20.36 0.62
C PHE A 42 -6.03 -21.42 1.71
N ALA A 43 -7.14 -22.15 1.68
CA ALA A 43 -7.38 -23.25 2.62
C ALA A 43 -6.33 -24.37 2.49
N LYS A 44 -5.90 -24.68 1.25
CA LYS A 44 -4.78 -25.61 1.01
C LYS A 44 -3.46 -25.06 1.58
N MET A 45 -3.20 -23.78 1.43
CA MET A 45 -2.00 -23.14 1.99
C MET A 45 -1.97 -23.24 3.52
N ILE A 46 -3.10 -22.98 4.20
CA ILE A 46 -3.24 -23.21 5.64
C ILE A 46 -2.92 -24.67 5.99
N LYS A 47 -3.55 -25.63 5.29
CA LYS A 47 -3.29 -27.06 5.51
C LYS A 47 -1.81 -27.41 5.33
N PHE A 48 -1.20 -27.00 4.22
CA PHE A 48 0.18 -27.37 3.89
C PHE A 48 1.21 -26.73 4.83
N SER A 49 0.89 -25.62 5.49
CA SER A 49 1.78 -25.01 6.48
C SER A 49 2.09 -25.94 7.69
N PHE A 50 1.21 -26.89 7.98
CA PHE A 50 1.38 -27.88 9.06
C PHE A 50 2.01 -29.20 8.61
N PHE A 51 2.36 -29.32 7.32
CA PHE A 51 2.95 -30.53 6.74
C PHE A 51 4.35 -30.26 6.20
N ASP A 52 5.20 -31.27 6.20
CA ASP A 52 6.44 -31.26 5.40
C ASP A 52 6.09 -31.61 3.96
N MET A 53 5.86 -30.56 3.18
CA MET A 53 5.54 -30.66 1.76
C MET A 53 6.76 -30.31 0.93
N SER A 54 7.18 -31.27 0.09
CA SER A 54 8.25 -31.04 -0.89
C SER A 54 7.65 -31.12 -2.27
N TYR A 55 7.47 -29.96 -2.92
CA TYR A 55 6.73 -29.82 -4.18
C TYR A 55 5.30 -30.39 -4.02
N THR A 56 4.97 -31.49 -4.70
CA THR A 56 3.67 -32.19 -4.58
C THR A 56 3.67 -33.34 -3.57
N LYS A 57 4.84 -33.73 -3.05
CA LYS A 57 4.96 -34.88 -2.16
C LYS A 57 4.76 -34.48 -0.69
N ASN A 58 3.78 -35.09 -0.05
CA ASN A 58 3.58 -34.97 1.40
C ASN A 58 4.49 -35.97 2.13
N LYS A 59 5.40 -35.46 2.96
CA LYS A 59 6.35 -36.26 3.77
C LYS A 59 5.85 -36.53 5.18
N GLY A 60 4.73 -35.93 5.58
CA GLY A 60 4.10 -36.15 6.88
C GLY A 60 3.68 -34.86 7.59
N TYR A 61 2.90 -35.04 8.63
CA TYR A 61 2.45 -33.95 9.50
C TYR A 61 3.57 -33.51 10.47
N VAL A 62 3.87 -32.22 10.49
CA VAL A 62 4.94 -31.66 11.34
C VAL A 62 4.41 -30.63 12.37
N GLY A 63 3.09 -30.47 12.44
CA GLY A 63 2.48 -29.51 13.36
C GLY A 63 3.00 -28.08 13.15
N ILE A 64 3.38 -27.43 14.26
CA ILE A 64 3.88 -26.03 14.24
C ILE A 64 5.38 -25.89 13.93
N ASN A 65 6.08 -26.99 13.65
CA ASN A 65 7.55 -26.95 13.45
C ASN A 65 7.99 -26.02 12.31
N ASN A 66 7.18 -25.90 11.24
CA ASN A 66 7.48 -24.95 10.18
C ASN A 66 7.47 -23.51 10.71
N TYR A 67 6.51 -23.15 11.56
CA TYR A 67 6.40 -21.83 12.18
C TYR A 67 7.55 -21.55 13.14
N LEU A 68 7.92 -22.53 13.98
CA LEU A 68 9.08 -22.41 14.88
C LEU A 68 10.37 -22.15 14.09
N LYS A 69 10.57 -22.83 12.96
CA LYS A 69 11.71 -22.60 12.06
C LYS A 69 11.74 -21.19 11.49
N VAL A 70 10.57 -20.56 11.22
CA VAL A 70 10.50 -19.16 10.72
C VAL A 70 11.09 -18.22 11.77
N PHE A 71 10.75 -18.35 13.03
CA PHE A 71 11.19 -17.43 14.09
C PHE A 71 12.59 -17.75 14.62
N ASN A 72 13.02 -19.03 14.59
CA ASN A 72 14.32 -19.44 15.10
C ASN A 72 15.49 -19.17 14.14
N LYS A 73 15.21 -18.93 12.84
CA LYS A 73 16.26 -18.61 11.87
C LYS A 73 16.44 -17.11 11.73
N SER A 74 17.60 -16.61 12.14
CA SER A 74 17.97 -15.19 12.02
C SER A 74 17.82 -14.63 10.60
N GLU A 75 18.07 -15.45 9.59
CA GLU A 75 17.90 -15.13 8.18
C GLU A 75 16.46 -14.70 7.83
N TYR A 76 15.45 -15.37 8.37
CA TYR A 76 14.04 -15.05 8.09
C TYR A 76 13.59 -13.83 8.88
N VAL A 77 14.02 -13.73 10.14
CA VAL A 77 13.74 -12.55 10.96
C VAL A 77 14.42 -11.30 10.36
N GLY A 78 15.68 -11.42 9.93
CA GLY A 78 16.36 -10.35 9.21
C GLY A 78 15.63 -9.90 7.94
N ALA A 79 15.12 -10.87 7.16
CA ALA A 79 14.32 -10.58 5.97
C ALA A 79 12.98 -9.86 6.28
N MET A 80 12.35 -10.15 7.43
CA MET A 80 11.18 -9.39 7.90
C MET A 80 11.55 -7.94 8.24
N LEU A 81 12.69 -7.72 8.88
CA LEU A 81 13.17 -6.38 9.24
C LEU A 81 13.49 -5.52 8.01
N LEU A 82 13.89 -6.13 6.87
CA LEU A 82 14.08 -5.39 5.63
C LEU A 82 12.80 -4.69 5.14
N SER A 83 11.63 -5.20 5.48
CA SER A 83 10.37 -4.52 5.16
C SER A 83 10.26 -3.13 5.80
N LEU A 84 10.99 -2.85 6.89
CA LEU A 84 11.03 -1.53 7.52
C LEU A 84 11.64 -0.47 6.59
N TYR A 85 12.63 -0.83 5.77
CA TYR A 85 13.17 0.08 4.73
C TYR A 85 12.07 0.49 3.75
N TYR A 86 11.28 -0.46 3.26
CA TYR A 86 10.18 -0.19 2.35
C TYR A 86 9.03 0.58 3.04
N MET A 87 8.77 0.32 4.32
CA MET A 87 7.80 1.10 5.10
C MET A 87 8.24 2.55 5.27
N ALA A 88 9.52 2.80 5.54
CA ALA A 88 10.07 4.16 5.57
C ALA A 88 9.93 4.84 4.19
N GLY A 89 10.25 4.12 3.11
CA GLY A 89 10.03 4.57 1.75
C GLY A 89 8.58 4.91 1.44
N ALA A 90 7.63 4.10 1.94
CA ALA A 90 6.20 4.34 1.76
C ALA A 90 5.73 5.66 2.40
N VAL A 91 6.29 6.03 3.56
CA VAL A 91 6.01 7.33 4.19
C VAL A 91 6.51 8.48 3.31
N VAL A 92 7.74 8.40 2.82
CA VAL A 92 8.33 9.38 1.89
C VAL A 92 7.49 9.46 0.60
N GLN A 93 7.11 8.32 0.04
CA GLN A 93 6.27 8.21 -1.15
C GLN A 93 4.92 8.91 -0.99
N LEU A 94 4.24 8.70 0.14
CA LEU A 94 2.96 9.35 0.42
C LEU A 94 3.11 10.85 0.62
N ALA A 95 4.17 11.31 1.28
CA ALA A 95 4.47 12.73 1.45
C ALA A 95 4.71 13.41 0.10
N LEU A 96 5.53 12.80 -0.78
CA LEU A 96 5.78 13.30 -2.13
C LEU A 96 4.50 13.28 -2.98
N ALA A 97 3.73 12.20 -2.92
CA ALA A 97 2.47 12.08 -3.66
C ALA A 97 1.45 13.15 -3.24
N LEU A 98 1.34 13.42 -1.93
CA LEU A 98 0.45 14.46 -1.41
C LEU A 98 0.94 15.87 -1.80
N PHE A 99 2.24 16.10 -1.75
CA PHE A 99 2.85 17.35 -2.21
C PHE A 99 2.53 17.61 -3.69
N PHE A 100 2.81 16.65 -4.58
CA PHE A 100 2.50 16.79 -6.00
C PHE A 100 0.99 16.89 -6.26
N ALA A 101 0.16 16.13 -5.54
CA ALA A 101 -1.29 16.22 -5.67
C ALA A 101 -1.81 17.62 -5.32
N THR A 102 -1.36 18.19 -4.22
CA THR A 102 -1.75 19.53 -3.77
C THR A 102 -1.28 20.60 -4.79
N LEU A 103 -0.03 20.49 -5.25
CA LEU A 103 0.56 21.39 -6.22
C LEU A 103 -0.22 21.35 -7.56
N LEU A 104 -0.47 20.14 -8.10
CA LEU A 104 -1.10 19.96 -9.41
C LEU A 104 -2.64 20.11 -9.37
N SER A 105 -3.25 20.17 -8.21
CA SER A 105 -4.68 20.50 -8.05
C SER A 105 -4.94 22.01 -8.06
N SER A 106 -3.91 22.85 -7.94
CA SER A 106 -4.07 24.33 -7.93
C SER A 106 -4.18 24.97 -9.32
N GLY A 107 -4.39 24.19 -10.40
CA GLY A 107 -4.65 24.73 -11.73
C GLY A 107 -3.40 25.22 -12.49
N ILE A 108 -2.23 24.63 -12.24
CA ILE A 108 -0.96 25.00 -12.88
C ILE A 108 -1.03 24.74 -14.40
N LYS A 109 -0.54 25.68 -15.22
CA LYS A 109 -0.39 25.51 -16.67
C LYS A 109 0.45 24.28 -16.98
N GLY A 110 -0.02 23.38 -17.86
CA GLY A 110 0.64 22.11 -18.15
C GLY A 110 0.44 21.00 -17.12
N GLY A 111 -0.36 21.23 -16.07
CA GLY A 111 -0.60 20.27 -15.00
C GLY A 111 -1.03 18.88 -15.48
N GLY A 112 -1.76 18.77 -16.61
CA GLY A 112 -2.13 17.50 -17.23
C GLY A 112 -0.91 16.68 -17.67
N LEU A 113 0.06 17.33 -18.31
CA LEU A 113 1.31 16.68 -18.75
C LEU A 113 2.13 16.18 -17.54
N PHE A 114 2.30 17.03 -16.51
CA PHE A 114 3.02 16.64 -15.30
C PHE A 114 2.35 15.48 -14.58
N LYS A 115 1.01 15.47 -14.47
CA LYS A 115 0.25 14.32 -13.91
C LYS A 115 0.55 13.05 -14.70
N GLY A 116 0.57 13.13 -16.03
CA GLY A 116 0.88 11.99 -16.91
C GLY A 116 2.31 11.49 -16.72
N ILE A 117 3.32 12.36 -16.67
CA ILE A 117 4.73 12.00 -16.49
C ILE A 117 4.95 11.34 -15.14
N ILE A 118 4.41 11.89 -14.03
CA ILE A 118 4.59 11.33 -12.69
C ILE A 118 3.81 10.01 -12.53
N PHE A 119 2.68 9.84 -13.23
CA PHE A 119 1.89 8.60 -13.18
C PHE A 119 2.43 7.50 -14.10
N PHE A 120 3.11 7.85 -15.17
CA PHE A 120 3.62 6.91 -16.19
C PHE A 120 4.42 5.72 -15.59
N PRO A 121 5.32 5.90 -14.61
CA PRO A 121 6.08 4.78 -14.02
C PRO A 121 5.18 3.66 -13.47
N PHE A 122 4.05 4.01 -12.91
CA PHE A 122 3.10 3.03 -12.37
C PHE A 122 2.50 2.12 -13.45
N LEU A 123 2.30 2.64 -14.67
CA LEU A 123 1.73 1.88 -15.79
C LEU A 123 2.71 0.86 -16.37
N VAL A 124 4.02 1.05 -16.15
CA VAL A 124 5.04 0.15 -16.67
C VAL A 124 5.11 -1.11 -15.82
N ASN A 125 5.26 -2.26 -16.49
CA ASN A 125 5.42 -3.54 -15.80
C ASN A 125 6.59 -3.51 -14.81
N GLY A 126 6.40 -4.02 -13.59
CA GLY A 126 7.40 -3.94 -12.52
C GLY A 126 8.70 -4.68 -12.82
N ILE A 127 8.65 -5.78 -13.59
CA ILE A 127 9.86 -6.49 -14.01
C ILE A 127 10.65 -5.64 -15.01
N ALA A 128 9.99 -4.96 -15.94
CA ALA A 128 10.65 -4.05 -16.88
C ALA A 128 11.33 -2.88 -16.14
N ILE A 129 10.63 -2.25 -15.19
CA ILE A 129 11.22 -1.23 -14.31
C ILE A 129 12.43 -1.79 -13.56
N GLY A 130 12.30 -3.02 -13.04
CA GLY A 130 13.41 -3.69 -12.36
C GLY A 130 14.67 -3.78 -13.22
N TYR A 131 14.57 -4.16 -14.50
CA TYR A 131 15.71 -4.19 -15.41
C TYR A 131 16.24 -2.79 -15.71
N ILE A 132 15.38 -1.80 -15.95
CA ILE A 132 15.80 -0.41 -16.16
C ILE A 132 16.62 0.08 -14.96
N PHE A 133 16.15 -0.11 -13.74
CA PHE A 133 16.86 0.31 -12.54
C PHE A 133 18.11 -0.53 -12.23
N LYS A 134 18.13 -1.79 -12.62
CA LYS A 134 19.34 -2.60 -12.55
C LYS A 134 20.47 -2.00 -13.37
N PHE A 135 20.20 -1.59 -14.62
CA PHE A 135 21.17 -0.85 -15.44
C PHE A 135 21.47 0.53 -14.86
N PHE A 136 20.46 1.25 -14.38
CA PHE A 136 20.63 2.56 -13.77
C PHE A 136 21.62 2.56 -12.62
N TYR A 137 21.58 1.54 -11.75
CA TYR A 137 22.46 1.39 -10.57
C TYR A 137 23.72 0.58 -10.85
N THR A 138 23.91 0.03 -12.04
CA THR A 138 25.13 -0.72 -12.35
C THR A 138 26.34 0.24 -12.39
N ARG A 139 27.45 -0.20 -11.80
CA ARG A 139 28.70 0.59 -11.70
C ARG A 139 29.18 1.08 -13.08
N GLY A 140 29.44 2.36 -13.20
CA GLY A 140 29.88 3.00 -14.44
C GLY A 140 28.76 3.22 -15.48
N PHE A 141 27.51 2.96 -15.13
CA PHE A 141 26.36 3.20 -16.00
C PHE A 141 25.65 4.53 -15.66
N VAL A 142 24.33 4.59 -15.83
CA VAL A 142 23.56 5.83 -15.90
C VAL A 142 23.76 6.72 -14.68
N LEU A 143 23.53 6.21 -13.46
CA LEU A 143 23.64 7.02 -12.25
C LEU A 143 25.07 7.52 -12.03
N ASP A 144 26.03 6.63 -12.15
CA ASP A 144 27.45 6.98 -11.98
C ASP A 144 27.88 8.02 -13.03
N THR A 145 27.47 7.84 -14.29
CA THR A 145 27.80 8.80 -15.38
C THR A 145 27.18 10.17 -15.09
N VAL A 146 25.93 10.24 -14.64
CA VAL A 146 25.30 11.52 -14.27
C VAL A 146 26.04 12.18 -13.12
N LEU A 147 26.44 11.43 -12.09
CA LEU A 147 27.17 11.98 -10.95
C LEU A 147 28.60 12.40 -11.34
N GLN A 148 29.24 11.69 -12.26
CA GLN A 148 30.54 12.10 -12.81
C GLN A 148 30.47 13.40 -13.61
N THR A 149 29.39 13.63 -14.39
CA THR A 149 29.19 14.92 -15.08
C THR A 149 28.99 16.09 -14.13
N LEU A 150 28.52 15.80 -12.88
CA LEU A 150 28.43 16.78 -11.80
C LEU A 150 29.74 16.97 -11.01
N GLY A 151 30.82 16.32 -11.42
CA GLY A 151 32.14 16.48 -10.84
C GLY A 151 32.48 15.49 -9.71
N ILE A 152 31.66 14.44 -9.47
CA ILE A 152 31.91 13.42 -8.46
C ILE A 152 32.77 12.30 -9.10
N SER A 153 33.92 11.97 -8.52
CA SER A 153 34.78 10.89 -9.08
C SER A 153 34.13 9.52 -8.92
N LEU A 154 34.29 8.65 -9.91
CA LEU A 154 33.72 7.29 -9.86
C LEU A 154 34.21 6.52 -8.63
N GLU A 155 35.42 6.69 -8.21
CA GLU A 155 36.04 6.00 -7.08
C GLU A 155 35.35 6.30 -5.74
N SER A 156 34.81 7.52 -5.59
CA SER A 156 34.12 7.95 -4.38
C SER A 156 32.64 7.45 -4.31
N LEU A 157 32.11 6.97 -5.44
CA LEU A 157 30.72 6.49 -5.49
C LEU A 157 30.61 5.07 -4.90
N PRO A 158 29.53 4.76 -4.17
CA PRO A 158 29.29 3.43 -3.62
C PRO A 158 28.89 2.43 -4.70
N TYR A 159 28.98 1.15 -4.39
CA TYR A 159 28.37 0.10 -5.21
C TYR A 159 26.88 -0.02 -4.88
N TRP A 160 26.03 0.74 -5.57
CA TRP A 160 24.60 0.93 -5.30
C TRP A 160 23.81 -0.34 -5.01
N LEU A 161 24.21 -1.49 -5.59
CA LEU A 161 23.52 -2.77 -5.44
C LEU A 161 24.31 -3.81 -4.62
N ARG A 162 25.59 -3.54 -4.30
CA ARG A 162 26.43 -4.49 -3.56
C ARG A 162 26.72 -4.04 -2.13
N ASP A 163 26.85 -2.75 -1.92
CA ASP A 163 27.10 -2.18 -0.61
C ASP A 163 25.83 -2.27 0.26
N GLN A 164 25.92 -3.05 1.34
CA GLN A 164 24.80 -3.32 2.23
C GLN A 164 24.29 -2.08 2.98
N SER A 165 25.09 -1.03 3.06
CA SER A 165 24.69 0.23 3.70
C SER A 165 23.66 1.00 2.87
N ILE A 166 23.69 0.86 1.53
CA ILE A 166 22.87 1.66 0.61
C ILE A 166 21.97 0.85 -0.31
N ASN A 167 22.27 -0.43 -0.56
CA ASN A 167 21.57 -1.23 -1.58
C ASN A 167 20.04 -1.32 -1.33
N ASN A 168 19.62 -1.49 -0.07
CA ASN A 168 18.21 -1.51 0.27
C ASN A 168 17.52 -0.16 0.00
N TRP A 169 18.22 0.97 0.22
CA TRP A 169 17.71 2.30 -0.11
C TRP A 169 17.59 2.51 -1.62
N SER A 170 18.50 1.98 -2.42
CA SER A 170 18.41 1.99 -3.89
C SER A 170 17.14 1.26 -4.37
N LEU A 171 16.82 0.10 -3.78
CA LEU A 171 15.60 -0.63 -4.08
C LEU A 171 14.33 0.10 -3.62
N VAL A 172 14.39 0.72 -2.45
CA VAL A 172 13.29 1.54 -1.91
C VAL A 172 13.02 2.73 -2.81
N PHE A 173 14.07 3.43 -3.28
CA PHE A 173 13.92 4.55 -4.21
C PHE A 173 13.21 4.11 -5.51
N THR A 174 13.54 2.95 -6.05
CA THR A 174 12.84 2.38 -7.22
C THR A 174 11.34 2.22 -6.94
N SER A 175 10.98 1.73 -5.74
CA SER A 175 9.58 1.58 -5.33
C SER A 175 8.88 2.94 -5.17
N VAL A 176 9.54 3.90 -4.51
CA VAL A 176 9.01 5.26 -4.32
C VAL A 176 8.74 5.92 -5.67
N TRP A 177 9.69 5.85 -6.60
CA TRP A 177 9.55 6.40 -7.95
C TRP A 177 8.37 5.75 -8.70
N LYS A 178 8.24 4.43 -8.65
CA LYS A 178 7.18 3.68 -9.33
C LYS A 178 5.78 4.03 -8.82
N TYR A 179 5.60 4.07 -7.50
CA TYR A 179 4.26 4.13 -6.90
C TYR A 179 3.83 5.55 -6.46
N CYS A 180 4.73 6.52 -6.49
CA CYS A 180 4.41 7.91 -6.13
C CYS A 180 3.26 8.48 -6.97
N GLY A 181 3.28 8.25 -8.29
CA GLY A 181 2.26 8.74 -9.22
C GLY A 181 0.88 8.16 -8.98
N GLN A 182 0.79 6.87 -8.64
CA GLN A 182 -0.49 6.23 -8.28
C GLN A 182 -1.13 6.91 -7.08
N ASN A 183 -0.37 7.10 -6.00
CA ASN A 183 -0.88 7.75 -4.78
C ASN A 183 -1.23 9.22 -5.04
N MET A 184 -0.45 9.91 -5.88
CA MET A 184 -0.74 11.27 -6.30
C MET A 184 -2.10 11.38 -6.99
N VAL A 185 -2.42 10.47 -7.93
CA VAL A 185 -3.71 10.49 -8.64
C VAL A 185 -4.87 10.24 -7.67
N LEU A 186 -4.72 9.32 -6.72
CA LEU A 186 -5.74 9.07 -5.69
C LEU A 186 -5.96 10.30 -4.80
N PHE A 187 -4.90 11.01 -4.42
CA PHE A 187 -5.01 12.26 -3.67
C PHE A 187 -5.63 13.39 -4.51
N ILE A 188 -5.30 13.51 -5.79
CA ILE A 188 -5.94 14.49 -6.69
C ILE A 188 -7.46 14.25 -6.75
N GLY A 189 -7.89 12.98 -6.89
CA GLY A 189 -9.31 12.64 -6.89
C GLY A 189 -10.00 13.01 -5.58
N ALA A 190 -9.33 12.78 -4.44
CA ALA A 190 -9.85 13.16 -3.14
C ALA A 190 -9.93 14.69 -2.95
N ILE A 191 -8.89 15.43 -3.37
CA ILE A 191 -8.88 16.91 -3.33
C ILE A 191 -10.00 17.48 -4.21
N ALA A 192 -10.19 16.92 -5.39
CA ALA A 192 -11.24 17.35 -6.34
C ALA A 192 -12.67 17.11 -5.83
N SER A 193 -12.85 16.23 -4.84
CA SER A 193 -14.16 15.96 -4.21
C SER A 193 -14.53 16.94 -3.08
N ILE A 194 -13.61 17.82 -2.69
CA ILE A 194 -13.86 18.84 -1.65
C ILE A 194 -14.68 19.97 -2.26
N ASP A 195 -15.68 20.44 -1.52
CA ASP A 195 -16.56 21.54 -1.97
C ASP A 195 -15.74 22.82 -2.25
N PRO A 196 -15.80 23.38 -3.48
CA PRO A 196 -15.08 24.59 -3.84
C PRO A 196 -15.43 25.81 -2.98
N THR A 197 -16.65 25.87 -2.46
CA THR A 197 -17.10 26.99 -1.61
C THR A 197 -16.25 27.16 -0.34
N LEU A 198 -15.66 26.06 0.17
CA LEU A 198 -14.75 26.13 1.31
C LEU A 198 -13.45 26.89 0.99
N TYR A 199 -12.96 26.76 -0.24
CA TYR A 199 -11.77 27.51 -0.67
C TYR A 199 -12.07 28.99 -0.92
N GLU A 200 -13.26 29.28 -1.43
CA GLU A 200 -13.73 30.66 -1.64
C GLU A 200 -13.88 31.38 -0.30
N ALA A 201 -14.58 30.76 0.65
CA ALA A 201 -14.73 31.30 2.01
C ALA A 201 -13.38 31.55 2.68
N ALA A 202 -12.47 30.56 2.65
CA ALA A 202 -11.14 30.70 3.21
C ALA A 202 -10.31 31.81 2.55
N THR A 203 -10.53 32.06 1.25
CA THR A 203 -9.84 33.15 0.53
C THR A 203 -10.37 34.51 0.97
N ILE A 204 -11.69 34.65 1.18
CA ILE A 204 -12.31 35.84 1.73
C ILE A 204 -11.78 36.14 3.16
N ASP A 205 -11.61 35.08 3.97
CA ASP A 205 -11.04 35.17 5.32
C ASP A 205 -9.52 35.45 5.32
N GLY A 206 -8.88 35.61 4.14
CA GLY A 206 -7.46 35.92 4.01
C GLY A 206 -6.53 34.71 4.26
N ALA A 207 -7.04 33.48 4.24
CA ALA A 207 -6.22 32.28 4.45
C ALA A 207 -5.23 32.04 3.30
N ASN A 208 -3.95 31.91 3.62
CA ASN A 208 -2.91 31.55 2.64
C ASN A 208 -3.01 30.03 2.25
N LYS A 209 -2.28 29.63 1.21
CA LYS A 209 -2.30 28.25 0.70
C LYS A 209 -1.94 27.19 1.73
N TRP A 210 -1.04 27.49 2.66
CA TRP A 210 -0.67 26.57 3.73
C TRP A 210 -1.77 26.42 4.80
N GLN A 211 -2.49 27.51 5.09
CA GLN A 211 -3.66 27.47 5.95
C GLN A 211 -4.80 26.69 5.31
N GLN A 212 -5.07 26.92 4.01
CA GLN A 212 -6.04 26.13 3.23
C GLN A 212 -5.67 24.65 3.19
N PHE A 213 -4.38 24.31 3.01
CA PHE A 213 -3.92 22.92 3.05
C PHE A 213 -4.23 22.27 4.41
N LYS A 214 -3.90 22.93 5.52
CA LYS A 214 -4.12 22.36 6.86
C LYS A 214 -5.60 22.31 7.27
N ALA A 215 -6.38 23.34 6.91
CA ALA A 215 -7.76 23.47 7.38
C ALA A 215 -8.80 22.80 6.45
N ILE A 216 -8.52 22.67 5.16
CA ILE A 216 -9.46 22.17 4.17
C ILE A 216 -8.95 20.86 3.56
N ILE A 217 -7.76 20.87 2.94
CA ILE A 217 -7.28 19.72 2.17
C ILE A 217 -7.02 18.53 3.09
N LEU A 218 -6.18 18.69 4.09
CA LEU A 218 -5.75 17.58 4.95
C LEU A 218 -6.92 16.89 5.68
N PRO A 219 -7.89 17.62 6.27
CA PRO A 219 -9.09 16.99 6.81
C PRO A 219 -9.99 16.38 5.74
N GLY A 220 -10.16 17.04 4.59
CA GLY A 220 -11.03 16.59 3.52
C GLY A 220 -10.59 15.27 2.88
N ILE A 221 -9.29 15.06 2.70
CA ILE A 221 -8.74 13.83 2.12
C ILE A 221 -8.43 12.74 3.14
N LYS A 222 -8.70 12.96 4.42
CA LYS A 222 -8.34 12.11 5.55
C LYS A 222 -8.62 10.62 5.32
N THR A 223 -9.80 10.27 4.82
CA THR A 223 -10.18 8.88 4.56
C THR A 223 -9.32 8.26 3.45
N VAL A 224 -9.08 9.00 2.36
CA VAL A 224 -8.26 8.52 1.23
C VAL A 224 -6.79 8.42 1.64
N PHE A 225 -6.29 9.35 2.47
CA PHE A 225 -4.95 9.28 3.03
C PHE A 225 -4.75 8.00 3.85
N MET A 226 -5.71 7.66 4.72
CA MET A 226 -5.67 6.41 5.51
C MET A 226 -5.68 5.17 4.63
N LEU A 227 -6.55 5.12 3.62
CA LEU A 227 -6.60 3.99 2.70
C LEU A 227 -5.27 3.83 1.96
N ASN A 228 -4.70 4.93 1.45
CA ASN A 228 -3.39 4.90 0.79
C ASN A 228 -2.27 4.44 1.74
N LEU A 229 -2.29 4.88 2.99
CA LEU A 229 -1.29 4.44 3.97
C LEU A 229 -1.41 2.93 4.25
N ILE A 230 -2.63 2.39 4.42
CA ILE A 230 -2.86 0.96 4.61
C ILE A 230 -2.33 0.18 3.40
N LEU A 231 -2.66 0.61 2.18
CA LEU A 231 -2.20 -0.03 0.95
C LEU A 231 -0.67 0.04 0.80
N SER A 232 -0.06 1.19 1.11
CA SER A 232 1.39 1.37 1.00
C SER A 232 2.16 0.53 2.02
N ILE A 233 1.69 0.42 3.26
CA ILE A 233 2.34 -0.44 4.27
C ILE A 233 2.15 -1.92 3.93
N THR A 234 0.96 -2.33 3.48
CA THR A 234 0.73 -3.71 3.02
C THR A 234 1.65 -4.04 1.82
N GLY A 235 1.78 -3.12 0.86
CA GLY A 235 2.70 -3.25 -0.26
C GLY A 235 4.17 -3.34 0.17
N SER A 236 4.57 -2.58 1.19
CA SER A 236 5.92 -2.60 1.74
C SER A 236 6.28 -3.95 2.39
N LEU A 237 5.35 -4.54 3.15
CA LEU A 237 5.52 -5.87 3.74
C LEU A 237 5.60 -6.97 2.69
N SER A 238 4.97 -6.76 1.52
CA SER A 238 4.91 -7.69 0.40
C SER A 238 5.87 -7.31 -0.75
N ALA A 239 6.85 -6.44 -0.50
CA ALA A 239 7.75 -5.95 -1.54
C ALA A 239 8.50 -7.11 -2.23
N PHE A 240 8.29 -7.25 -3.54
CA PHE A 240 8.82 -8.36 -4.35
C PHE A 240 9.64 -7.88 -5.54
N GLU A 241 9.05 -7.10 -6.44
CA GLU A 241 9.65 -6.76 -7.74
C GLU A 241 11.04 -6.12 -7.65
N PRO A 242 11.29 -5.09 -6.81
CA PRO A 242 12.62 -4.49 -6.70
C PRO A 242 13.66 -5.47 -6.17
N ALA A 243 13.35 -6.23 -5.14
CA ALA A 243 14.26 -7.21 -4.56
C ALA A 243 14.50 -8.40 -5.51
N TYR A 244 13.51 -8.78 -6.32
CA TYR A 244 13.61 -9.89 -7.25
C TYR A 244 14.48 -9.55 -8.46
N VAL A 245 14.24 -8.43 -9.13
CA VAL A 245 14.91 -8.07 -10.37
C VAL A 245 16.16 -7.23 -10.12
N VAL A 246 16.02 -6.08 -9.45
CA VAL A 246 17.12 -5.15 -9.19
C VAL A 246 18.10 -5.77 -8.19
N GLY A 247 17.59 -6.31 -7.10
CA GLY A 247 18.36 -7.00 -6.05
C GLY A 247 18.81 -8.41 -6.44
N SER A 248 18.62 -8.84 -7.69
CA SER A 248 19.05 -10.17 -8.18
C SER A 248 18.60 -11.31 -7.26
N MET A 249 17.29 -11.44 -7.08
CA MET A 249 16.64 -12.40 -6.17
C MET A 249 17.06 -12.26 -4.69
N GLY A 250 17.38 -11.04 -4.25
CA GLY A 250 17.75 -10.75 -2.88
C GLY A 250 19.22 -11.00 -2.55
N ALA A 251 20.10 -10.94 -3.57
CA ALA A 251 21.53 -10.98 -3.34
C ALA A 251 22.01 -9.80 -2.47
N ASN A 252 23.17 -9.94 -1.87
CA ASN A 252 23.83 -8.89 -1.06
C ASN A 252 22.94 -8.37 0.12
N GLY A 253 22.11 -9.23 0.70
CA GLY A 253 21.28 -8.85 1.84
C GLY A 253 20.01 -8.08 1.49
N THR A 254 19.54 -8.12 0.24
CA THR A 254 18.31 -7.45 -0.21
C THR A 254 17.09 -8.38 -0.26
N ALA A 255 17.20 -9.61 0.24
CA ALA A 255 16.12 -10.60 0.24
C ALA A 255 15.03 -10.21 1.23
N THR A 256 13.94 -9.61 0.76
CA THR A 256 12.74 -9.37 1.55
C THR A 256 12.12 -10.70 2.01
N PHE A 257 11.24 -10.65 3.01
CA PHE A 257 10.58 -11.87 3.48
C PHE A 257 9.75 -12.54 2.38
N PHE A 258 9.14 -11.76 1.48
CA PHE A 258 8.42 -12.31 0.33
C PHE A 258 9.37 -13.03 -0.66
N ILE A 259 10.57 -12.50 -0.88
CA ILE A 259 11.61 -13.19 -1.68
C ILE A 259 12.02 -14.51 -1.03
N LYS A 260 12.14 -14.56 0.31
CA LYS A 260 12.43 -15.82 1.02
C LYS A 260 11.30 -16.85 0.86
N ILE A 261 10.03 -16.41 0.89
CA ILE A 261 8.88 -17.27 0.57
C ILE A 261 9.01 -17.85 -0.84
N HIS A 262 9.29 -17.00 -1.82
CA HIS A 262 9.47 -17.41 -3.21
C HIS A 262 10.64 -18.42 -3.36
N GLN A 263 11.78 -18.16 -2.75
CA GLN A 263 12.92 -19.08 -2.76
C GLN A 263 12.56 -20.44 -2.12
N MET A 264 11.84 -20.44 -0.99
CA MET A 264 11.41 -21.70 -0.34
C MET A 264 10.44 -22.48 -1.22
N ALA A 265 9.48 -21.81 -1.86
CA ALA A 265 8.48 -22.47 -2.69
C ALA A 265 9.07 -23.02 -3.99
N HIS A 266 9.82 -22.20 -4.73
CA HIS A 266 10.16 -22.46 -6.14
C HIS A 266 11.62 -22.86 -6.38
N VAL A 267 12.56 -22.45 -5.51
CA VAL A 267 13.97 -22.84 -5.65
C VAL A 267 14.26 -24.08 -4.79
N ASN A 268 13.87 -24.03 -3.51
CA ASN A 268 14.15 -25.11 -2.57
C ASN A 268 13.08 -26.22 -2.54
N ASN A 269 11.97 -26.01 -3.25
CA ASN A 269 10.82 -26.94 -3.31
C ASN A 269 10.22 -27.30 -1.94
N LYS A 270 10.41 -26.47 -0.90
CA LYS A 270 9.91 -26.67 0.46
C LYS A 270 8.57 -25.96 0.63
N VAL A 271 7.55 -26.48 -0.04
CA VAL A 271 6.22 -25.83 -0.13
C VAL A 271 5.57 -25.66 1.23
N GLY A 272 5.66 -26.66 2.14
CA GLY A 272 5.11 -26.57 3.48
C GLY A 272 5.70 -25.42 4.29
N MET A 273 7.03 -25.25 4.21
CA MET A 273 7.73 -24.12 4.83
C MET A 273 7.34 -22.78 4.22
N ALA A 274 7.25 -22.70 2.89
CA ALA A 274 6.82 -21.49 2.21
C ALA A 274 5.38 -21.08 2.58
N CYS A 275 4.48 -22.06 2.70
CA CYS A 275 3.12 -21.83 3.19
C CYS A 275 3.10 -21.28 4.63
N ALA A 276 3.91 -21.84 5.54
CA ALA A 276 4.02 -21.33 6.91
C ALA A 276 4.57 -19.89 6.94
N MET A 277 5.59 -19.59 6.14
CA MET A 277 6.11 -18.22 5.99
C MET A 277 5.06 -17.26 5.43
N ALA A 278 4.28 -17.68 4.43
CA ALA A 278 3.20 -16.87 3.88
C ALA A 278 2.09 -16.59 4.91
N MET A 279 1.76 -17.57 5.76
CA MET A 279 0.81 -17.38 6.86
C MET A 279 1.34 -16.39 7.90
N VAL A 280 2.63 -16.45 8.23
CA VAL A 280 3.27 -15.48 9.13
C VAL A 280 3.24 -14.08 8.52
N LEU A 281 3.55 -13.94 7.23
CA LEU A 281 3.47 -12.64 6.53
C LEU A 281 2.04 -12.08 6.56
N MET A 282 1.05 -12.92 6.28
CA MET A 282 -0.36 -12.52 6.36
C MET A 282 -0.74 -12.06 7.78
N ALA A 283 -0.32 -12.80 8.81
CA ALA A 283 -0.57 -12.41 10.19
C ALA A 283 0.08 -11.05 10.52
N LEU A 284 1.32 -10.80 10.08
CA LEU A 284 1.99 -9.51 10.22
C LEU A 284 1.21 -8.40 9.53
N ILE A 285 0.77 -8.59 8.28
CA ILE A 285 -0.04 -7.60 7.54
C ILE A 285 -1.32 -7.28 8.30
N ILE A 286 -2.02 -8.29 8.82
CA ILE A 286 -3.25 -8.10 9.61
C ILE A 286 -2.95 -7.29 10.88
N VAL A 287 -1.90 -7.64 11.62
CA VAL A 287 -1.49 -6.92 12.84
C VAL A 287 -1.18 -5.46 12.54
N PHE A 288 -0.37 -5.18 11.53
CA PHE A 288 -0.06 -3.81 11.11
C PHE A 288 -1.30 -3.04 10.65
N THR A 289 -2.19 -3.67 9.88
CA THR A 289 -3.43 -3.04 9.41
C THR A 289 -4.36 -2.69 10.58
N ILE A 290 -4.50 -3.60 11.56
CA ILE A 290 -5.29 -3.36 12.78
C ILE A 290 -4.65 -2.24 13.60
N ALA A 291 -3.34 -2.29 13.81
CA ALA A 291 -2.60 -1.27 14.56
C ALA A 291 -2.77 0.12 13.93
N GLN A 292 -2.64 0.23 12.61
CA GLN A 292 -2.88 1.47 11.87
C GLN A 292 -4.32 1.97 12.05
N ARG A 293 -5.31 1.08 11.89
CA ARG A 293 -6.73 1.43 12.03
C ARG A 293 -7.04 1.94 13.43
N LEU A 294 -6.50 1.30 14.47
CA LEU A 294 -6.65 1.73 15.85
C LEU A 294 -5.96 3.06 16.11
N PHE A 295 -4.73 3.24 15.63
CA PHE A 295 -3.98 4.49 15.73
C PHE A 295 -4.76 5.65 15.11
N PHE A 296 -5.24 5.50 13.89
CA PHE A 296 -6.02 6.54 13.24
C PHE A 296 -7.35 6.80 13.94
N ARG A 297 -8.05 5.76 14.41
CA ARG A 297 -9.29 5.95 15.16
C ARG A 297 -9.06 6.77 16.43
N TYR A 298 -7.93 6.55 17.12
CA TYR A 298 -7.57 7.31 18.33
C TYR A 298 -7.19 8.75 18.01
N VAL A 299 -6.20 8.95 17.15
CA VAL A 299 -5.69 10.28 16.78
C VAL A 299 -6.78 11.15 16.14
N MET A 300 -7.69 10.54 15.40
CA MET A 300 -8.72 11.28 14.66
C MET A 300 -9.96 11.59 15.47
N LYS A 301 -10.27 10.81 16.49
CA LYS A 301 -11.34 11.13 17.44
C LYS A 301 -11.03 12.42 18.19
N ASP A 302 -9.76 12.64 18.55
CA ASP A 302 -9.32 13.84 19.22
C ASP A 302 -9.36 15.06 18.30
N ALA A 303 -9.02 14.90 17.02
CA ALA A 303 -9.09 15.98 16.04
C ALA A 303 -10.54 16.42 15.75
N ASP A 304 -11.48 15.46 15.59
CA ASP A 304 -12.89 15.76 15.37
C ASP A 304 -13.53 16.42 16.61
N ASN A 305 -13.18 15.99 17.82
CA ASN A 305 -13.64 16.60 19.07
C ASN A 305 -13.12 18.04 19.22
N THR A 306 -11.87 18.29 18.86
CA THR A 306 -11.25 19.62 18.93
C THR A 306 -11.88 20.57 17.91
N PHE A 307 -12.19 20.10 16.70
CA PHE A 307 -12.85 20.87 15.65
C PHE A 307 -14.29 21.23 16.04
N ASN A 308 -15.08 20.26 16.52
CA ASN A 308 -16.44 20.47 16.98
C ASN A 308 -16.50 21.39 18.23
N SER A 309 -15.54 21.31 19.13
CA SER A 309 -15.43 22.20 20.28
C SER A 309 -15.16 23.65 19.87
N LYS A 310 -14.27 23.89 18.89
CA LYS A 310 -14.00 25.22 18.36
C LYS A 310 -15.18 25.78 17.58
N ALA A 311 -15.86 24.96 16.78
CA ALA A 311 -17.05 25.35 16.02
C ALA A 311 -18.22 25.72 16.94
N ASN A 312 -18.42 24.98 18.04
CA ASN A 312 -19.44 25.30 19.04
C ASN A 312 -19.11 26.58 19.84
N LYS A 313 -17.82 26.83 20.18
CA LYS A 313 -17.42 28.08 20.82
C LYS A 313 -17.61 29.28 19.89
N ALA A 314 -17.42 29.13 18.59
CA ALA A 314 -17.69 30.20 17.63
C ALA A 314 -19.18 30.53 17.52
N LYS A 315 -20.08 29.51 17.60
CA LYS A 315 -21.53 29.71 17.57
C LYS A 315 -22.11 30.35 18.84
N THR A 316 -21.40 30.28 19.97
CA THR A 316 -21.85 30.89 21.24
C THR A 316 -21.37 32.35 21.39
N LEU A 317 -20.59 32.86 20.45
CA LEU A 317 -20.08 34.24 20.45
C LEU A 317 -20.87 35.18 19.48
N TRP A 318 -21.90 34.66 18.85
CA TRP A 318 -22.90 35.34 18.01
C TRP A 318 -24.32 35.09 18.60
#